data_1f80f199aabe7e3eca2736509065ab22
#
_entry.id   1f80f199aabe7e3eca2736509065ab22
#
_cell.length_a   1.000
_cell.length_b   1.000
_cell.length_c   1.000
_cell.angle_alpha   90.00
_cell.angle_beta   90.00
_cell.angle_gamma   90.00
#
_symmetry.space_group_name_H-M   'P 1'
#
loop_
_entity.id
_entity.type
_entity.pdbx_description
1 polymer ?
#
loop_
_entity_poly.entity_id
_entity_poly.type
_entity_poly.pdbx_seq_one_letter_code
_entity_poly.pdbx_strand_id
1 'polypeptide(L)'
;DRKTKFITAGVKLKESEWDELKQKVKKNHPNSARMNANLSQKIADAEGQVADMERKVKTVSIKKLKEAIKGKEVPNFFTYSRKHCERIKGNVSISTYKTYGVYLDKFEKWVGTTDVYFDDITVSLLMDYLAHMSNKLNNGNTTQRYSIMILAIMFKEAIKEEIIPDYMYPFNKLKLKKDASKRQFLKKEQFEAIGSFKLKENTKACIYRDMFIFSIYAGGLRFSDVLEIQHKHFNEEERRIKKVIRKTGRVHQFKIGQLALDIIHKYKNKKTEPDDFIFPVVTNKDLFFSNEEFRYTFSESINKAANFQIKRIAKKLEITTNVSFHISRHTFATNALNNGMRIEHVSKLMDHNDISTTQIYAKIINEELDNAVDKYIH
;
A
#
# COMPACT_ATOMS: atom_id res chain seq x y z
N ASP A 1 -0.55 -4.82 -47.35
CA ASP A 1 -1.27 -6.11 -47.34
C ASP A 1 -2.59 -6.00 -46.55
N ARG A 2 -3.71 -5.95 -47.28
CA ARG A 2 -5.06 -6.00 -46.67
C ARG A 2 -5.37 -7.45 -46.30
N LYS A 3 -5.22 -7.80 -45.03
CA LYS A 3 -5.62 -9.11 -44.50
C LYS A 3 -7.10 -9.10 -44.13
N THR A 4 -7.92 -9.83 -44.89
CA THR A 4 -9.33 -10.06 -44.59
C THR A 4 -9.49 -11.11 -43.50
N LYS A 5 -10.32 -10.86 -42.49
CA LYS A 5 -10.69 -11.83 -41.46
C LYS A 5 -12.20 -11.88 -41.32
N PHE A 6 -12.74 -13.08 -41.14
CA PHE A 6 -14.17 -13.31 -40.99
C PHE A 6 -14.57 -13.42 -39.53
N ILE A 7 -15.77 -12.91 -39.22
CA ILE A 7 -16.39 -12.94 -37.88
C ILE A 7 -17.73 -13.63 -38.03
N THR A 8 -18.06 -14.54 -37.13
CA THR A 8 -19.31 -15.29 -37.15
C THR A 8 -20.48 -14.36 -36.79
N ALA A 9 -21.43 -14.21 -37.70
CA ALA A 9 -22.61 -13.39 -37.50
C ALA A 9 -23.67 -14.06 -36.61
N GLY A 10 -23.50 -15.32 -36.21
CA GLY A 10 -24.46 -16.07 -35.40
C GLY A 10 -25.74 -16.50 -36.14
N VAL A 11 -25.73 -16.40 -37.45
CA VAL A 11 -26.84 -16.82 -38.31
C VAL A 11 -26.41 -18.06 -39.10
N LYS A 12 -27.21 -19.12 -39.06
CA LYS A 12 -27.01 -20.33 -39.85
C LYS A 12 -28.03 -20.36 -40.99
N LEU A 13 -27.57 -20.44 -42.22
CA LEU A 13 -28.37 -20.41 -43.44
C LEU A 13 -27.89 -21.49 -44.42
N LYS A 14 -28.75 -21.95 -45.29
CA LYS A 14 -28.39 -22.70 -46.47
C LYS A 14 -27.89 -21.70 -47.51
N GLU A 15 -26.94 -22.11 -48.38
CA GLU A 15 -26.42 -21.25 -49.42
C GLU A 15 -27.51 -20.71 -50.37
N SER A 16 -28.55 -21.48 -50.63
CA SER A 16 -29.72 -21.07 -51.40
C SER A 16 -30.57 -19.93 -50.77
N GLU A 17 -30.45 -19.71 -49.47
CA GLU A 17 -31.19 -18.71 -48.71
C GLU A 17 -30.43 -17.37 -48.59
N TRP A 18 -29.20 -17.31 -49.05
CA TRP A 18 -28.35 -16.10 -49.02
C TRP A 18 -28.31 -15.41 -50.39
N ASP A 19 -28.45 -14.09 -50.39
CA ASP A 19 -28.26 -13.24 -51.57
C ASP A 19 -26.90 -12.56 -51.49
N GLU A 20 -25.97 -13.07 -52.29
CA GLU A 20 -24.56 -12.66 -52.26
C GLU A 20 -24.37 -11.21 -52.77
N LEU A 21 -25.19 -10.81 -53.79
CA LEU A 21 -25.15 -9.46 -54.34
C LEU A 21 -25.69 -8.41 -53.38
N LYS A 22 -26.75 -8.74 -52.65
CA LYS A 22 -27.39 -7.83 -51.70
C LYS A 22 -26.85 -7.98 -50.28
N GLN A 23 -26.01 -8.97 -50.03
CA GLN A 23 -25.47 -9.30 -48.70
C GLN A 23 -26.58 -9.42 -47.63
N LYS A 24 -27.68 -10.14 -48.00
CA LYS A 24 -28.90 -10.26 -47.16
C LYS A 24 -29.51 -11.67 -47.28
N VAL A 25 -30.26 -12.05 -46.25
CA VAL A 25 -31.07 -13.25 -46.27
C VAL A 25 -32.26 -13.03 -47.23
N LYS A 26 -32.48 -13.95 -48.17
CA LYS A 26 -33.53 -13.87 -49.15
C LYS A 26 -34.91 -13.92 -48.51
N LYS A 27 -35.92 -13.27 -49.13
CA LYS A 27 -37.30 -13.11 -48.61
C LYS A 27 -38.05 -14.44 -48.44
N ASN A 28 -37.59 -15.51 -49.12
CA ASN A 28 -38.16 -16.86 -49.01
C ASN A 28 -37.85 -17.56 -47.68
N HIS A 29 -36.93 -17.04 -46.89
CA HIS A 29 -36.65 -17.56 -45.55
C HIS A 29 -37.66 -17.01 -44.53
N PRO A 30 -38.30 -17.85 -43.68
CA PRO A 30 -39.39 -17.42 -42.77
C PRO A 30 -38.98 -16.29 -41.83
N ASN A 31 -37.74 -16.25 -41.38
CA ASN A 31 -37.21 -15.26 -40.46
C ASN A 31 -36.31 -14.21 -41.14
N SER A 32 -36.43 -14.01 -42.47
CA SER A 32 -35.52 -13.12 -43.23
C SER A 32 -35.49 -11.71 -42.71
N ALA A 33 -36.60 -11.10 -42.32
CA ALA A 33 -36.68 -9.75 -41.79
C ALA A 33 -35.88 -9.60 -40.47
N ARG A 34 -36.09 -10.55 -39.52
CA ARG A 34 -35.43 -10.57 -38.23
C ARG A 34 -33.90 -10.81 -38.38
N MET A 35 -33.52 -11.73 -39.23
CA MET A 35 -32.10 -12.04 -39.48
C MET A 35 -31.38 -10.87 -40.15
N ASN A 36 -32.01 -10.23 -41.14
CA ASN A 36 -31.45 -9.03 -41.79
C ASN A 36 -31.34 -7.85 -40.84
N ALA A 37 -32.32 -7.65 -39.94
CA ALA A 37 -32.24 -6.63 -38.91
C ALA A 37 -31.06 -6.88 -37.95
N ASN A 38 -30.88 -8.14 -37.51
CA ASN A 38 -29.75 -8.53 -36.65
C ASN A 38 -28.40 -8.34 -37.31
N LEU A 39 -28.29 -8.69 -38.63
CA LEU A 39 -27.07 -8.48 -39.41
C LEU A 39 -26.75 -6.99 -39.57
N SER A 40 -27.77 -6.16 -39.87
CA SER A 40 -27.60 -4.69 -39.98
C SER A 40 -27.17 -4.06 -38.67
N GLN A 41 -27.76 -4.50 -37.54
CA GLN A 41 -27.36 -4.03 -36.23
C GLN A 41 -25.90 -4.38 -35.91
N LYS A 42 -25.47 -5.62 -36.19
CA LYS A 42 -24.07 -6.03 -35.99
C LYS A 42 -23.08 -5.26 -36.85
N ILE A 43 -23.47 -4.91 -38.07
CA ILE A 43 -22.63 -4.07 -38.93
C ILE A 43 -22.55 -2.65 -38.36
N ALA A 44 -23.64 -2.05 -37.96
CA ALA A 44 -23.68 -0.72 -37.37
C ALA A 44 -22.88 -0.64 -36.05
N ASP A 45 -22.99 -1.68 -35.21
CA ASP A 45 -22.21 -1.78 -33.98
C ASP A 45 -20.70 -1.88 -34.27
N ALA A 46 -20.33 -2.65 -35.30
CA ALA A 46 -18.93 -2.80 -35.74
C ALA A 46 -18.37 -1.47 -36.30
N GLU A 47 -19.14 -0.76 -37.11
CA GLU A 47 -18.77 0.55 -37.66
C GLU A 47 -18.66 1.60 -36.56
N GLY A 48 -19.57 1.61 -35.59
CA GLY A 48 -19.51 2.47 -34.43
C GLY A 48 -18.24 2.25 -33.58
N GLN A 49 -17.88 0.99 -33.37
CA GLN A 49 -16.66 0.62 -32.65
C GLN A 49 -15.38 1.03 -33.40
N VAL A 50 -15.38 0.91 -34.75
CA VAL A 50 -14.27 1.39 -35.60
C VAL A 50 -14.13 2.90 -35.44
N ALA A 51 -15.23 3.65 -35.57
CA ALA A 51 -15.23 5.11 -35.47
C ALA A 51 -14.76 5.58 -34.08
N ASP A 52 -15.15 4.91 -33.00
CA ASP A 52 -14.71 5.21 -31.64
C ASP A 52 -13.22 4.87 -31.42
N MET A 53 -12.74 3.80 -32.03
CA MET A 53 -11.31 3.46 -31.99
C MET A 53 -10.46 4.43 -32.80
N GLU A 54 -10.90 4.83 -33.97
CA GLU A 54 -10.20 5.82 -34.80
C GLU A 54 -10.12 7.21 -34.14
N ARG A 55 -11.14 7.60 -33.39
CA ARG A 55 -11.11 8.85 -32.58
C ARG A 55 -10.10 8.81 -31.44
N LYS A 56 -9.81 7.64 -30.90
CA LYS A 56 -9.00 7.47 -29.67
C LYS A 56 -7.57 6.99 -29.92
N VAL A 57 -7.28 6.37 -31.08
CA VAL A 57 -5.97 5.76 -31.38
C VAL A 57 -5.60 6.01 -32.84
N LYS A 58 -4.43 6.60 -33.10
CA LYS A 58 -3.90 6.86 -34.45
C LYS A 58 -3.69 5.61 -35.34
N THR A 59 -3.73 4.42 -34.77
CA THR A 59 -3.57 3.16 -35.52
C THR A 59 -4.35 2.04 -34.85
N VAL A 60 -5.39 1.55 -35.50
CA VAL A 60 -6.21 0.41 -35.04
C VAL A 60 -5.63 -0.89 -35.60
N SER A 61 -5.16 -1.76 -34.72
CA SER A 61 -4.76 -3.14 -35.12
C SER A 61 -6.02 -3.95 -35.44
N ILE A 62 -6.01 -4.67 -36.59
CA ILE A 62 -7.07 -5.63 -37.01
C ILE A 62 -7.39 -6.63 -35.88
N LYS A 63 -6.39 -6.97 -35.07
CA LYS A 63 -6.56 -7.88 -33.93
C LYS A 63 -7.46 -7.23 -32.84
N LYS A 64 -7.23 -5.95 -32.50
CA LYS A 64 -8.05 -5.21 -31.51
C LYS A 64 -9.49 -5.02 -32.00
N LEU A 65 -9.67 -4.73 -33.29
CA LEU A 65 -10.98 -4.60 -33.90
C LEU A 65 -11.78 -5.93 -33.87
N LYS A 66 -11.12 -7.05 -34.19
CA LYS A 66 -11.75 -8.39 -34.16
C LYS A 66 -12.14 -8.79 -32.72
N GLU A 67 -11.35 -8.42 -31.73
CA GLU A 67 -11.63 -8.69 -30.31
C GLU A 67 -12.81 -7.86 -29.80
N ALA A 68 -12.92 -6.60 -30.24
CA ALA A 68 -14.05 -5.72 -29.91
C ALA A 68 -15.38 -6.21 -30.56
N ILE A 69 -15.34 -6.61 -31.85
CA ILE A 69 -16.53 -7.07 -32.58
C ILE A 69 -16.99 -8.46 -32.09
N LYS A 70 -16.06 -9.33 -31.65
CA LYS A 70 -16.41 -10.64 -31.09
C LYS A 70 -17.12 -10.59 -29.75
N GLY A 71 -17.30 -9.38 -29.16
CA GLY A 71 -17.86 -9.25 -27.84
C GLY A 71 -17.05 -10.09 -26.88
N LYS A 72 -15.74 -9.78 -26.68
CA LYS A 72 -15.05 -10.38 -25.55
C LYS A 72 -15.90 -10.04 -24.33
N GLU A 73 -16.43 -11.07 -23.68
CA GLU A 73 -17.08 -10.90 -22.40
C GLU A 73 -16.14 -10.08 -21.54
N VAL A 74 -16.63 -8.93 -21.08
CA VAL A 74 -15.85 -8.11 -20.18
C VAL A 74 -15.52 -8.98 -18.96
N PRO A 75 -14.26 -9.15 -18.57
CA PRO A 75 -13.91 -10.09 -17.52
C PRO A 75 -14.47 -9.61 -16.19
N ASN A 76 -14.91 -10.57 -15.36
CA ASN A 76 -15.33 -10.29 -13.99
C ASN A 76 -14.16 -9.70 -13.19
N PHE A 77 -14.41 -8.56 -12.56
CA PHE A 77 -13.40 -7.78 -11.84
C PHE A 77 -12.81 -8.53 -10.64
N PHE A 78 -13.65 -9.17 -9.81
CA PHE A 78 -13.17 -9.88 -8.62
C PHE A 78 -12.40 -11.13 -8.98
N THR A 79 -12.88 -11.89 -9.97
CA THR A 79 -12.18 -13.09 -10.48
C THR A 79 -10.78 -12.73 -10.99
N TYR A 80 -10.68 -11.68 -11.80
CA TYR A 80 -9.39 -11.18 -12.27
C TYR A 80 -8.50 -10.72 -11.12
N SER A 81 -9.03 -9.85 -10.24
CA SER A 81 -8.27 -9.25 -9.14
C SER A 81 -7.73 -10.30 -8.17
N ARG A 82 -8.52 -11.31 -7.81
CA ARG A 82 -8.08 -12.42 -6.95
C ARG A 82 -6.97 -13.23 -7.63
N LYS A 83 -7.13 -13.56 -8.91
CA LYS A 83 -6.11 -14.28 -9.70
C LYS A 83 -4.82 -13.46 -9.81
N HIS A 84 -4.93 -12.15 -10.03
CA HIS A 84 -3.77 -11.25 -10.04
C HIS A 84 -3.06 -11.25 -8.69
N CYS A 85 -3.79 -11.11 -7.56
CA CYS A 85 -3.20 -11.17 -6.23
C CYS A 85 -2.44 -12.48 -5.99
N GLU A 86 -2.99 -13.64 -6.37
CA GLU A 86 -2.28 -14.92 -6.25
C GLU A 86 -1.00 -14.99 -7.09
N ARG A 87 -1.01 -14.44 -8.31
CA ARG A 87 0.19 -14.40 -9.18
C ARG A 87 1.33 -13.56 -8.60
N ILE A 88 1.00 -12.46 -7.92
CA ILE A 88 2.03 -11.60 -7.31
C ILE A 88 2.45 -12.05 -5.91
N LYS A 89 1.76 -13.05 -5.34
CA LYS A 89 2.13 -13.65 -4.06
C LYS A 89 3.57 -14.18 -4.12
N GLY A 90 4.41 -13.74 -3.22
CA GLY A 90 5.85 -14.03 -3.23
C GLY A 90 6.71 -12.97 -3.96
N ASN A 91 6.15 -12.20 -4.88
CA ASN A 91 6.86 -11.08 -5.52
C ASN A 91 6.67 -9.75 -4.80
N VAL A 92 5.67 -9.66 -3.94
CA VAL A 92 5.41 -8.49 -3.10
C VAL A 92 5.46 -8.89 -1.63
N SER A 93 5.63 -7.91 -0.73
CA SER A 93 5.59 -8.20 0.70
C SER A 93 4.22 -8.79 1.11
N ILE A 94 4.21 -9.66 2.10
CA ILE A 94 2.97 -10.23 2.68
C ILE A 94 2.01 -9.13 3.12
N SER A 95 2.54 -8.02 3.66
CA SER A 95 1.73 -6.85 4.04
C SER A 95 0.99 -6.26 2.84
N THR A 96 1.66 -6.13 1.69
CA THR A 96 1.07 -5.61 0.45
C THR A 96 -0.01 -6.56 -0.06
N TYR A 97 0.31 -7.86 -0.13
CA TYR A 97 -0.64 -8.91 -0.53
C TYR A 97 -1.91 -8.89 0.33
N LYS A 98 -1.75 -8.92 1.67
CA LYS A 98 -2.89 -8.88 2.60
C LYS A 98 -3.68 -7.56 2.50
N THR A 99 -3.00 -6.45 2.26
CA THR A 99 -3.67 -5.15 2.05
C THR A 99 -4.56 -5.16 0.82
N TYR A 100 -4.09 -5.72 -0.30
CA TYR A 100 -4.92 -5.85 -1.50
C TYR A 100 -6.19 -6.67 -1.21
N GLY A 101 -6.03 -7.83 -0.55
CA GLY A 101 -7.17 -8.66 -0.15
C GLY A 101 -8.20 -7.88 0.69
N VAL A 102 -7.74 -7.19 1.75
CA VAL A 102 -8.63 -6.43 2.65
C VAL A 102 -9.44 -5.36 1.92
N TYR A 103 -8.84 -4.63 0.98
CA TYR A 103 -9.58 -3.58 0.26
C TYR A 103 -10.49 -4.15 -0.83
N LEU A 104 -10.11 -5.25 -1.48
CA LEU A 104 -11.00 -5.97 -2.39
C LEU A 104 -12.22 -6.55 -1.65
N ASP A 105 -12.01 -7.18 -0.48
CA ASP A 105 -13.09 -7.70 0.37
C ASP A 105 -14.05 -6.59 0.84
N LYS A 106 -13.53 -5.41 1.19
CA LYS A 106 -14.36 -4.26 1.56
C LYS A 106 -15.22 -3.78 0.42
N PHE A 107 -14.66 -3.72 -0.79
CA PHE A 107 -15.42 -3.30 -1.97
C PHE A 107 -16.46 -4.34 -2.34
N GLU A 108 -16.10 -5.63 -2.36
CA GLU A 108 -17.01 -6.75 -2.60
C GLU A 108 -18.20 -6.76 -1.60
N LYS A 109 -17.88 -6.61 -0.30
CA LYS A 109 -18.91 -6.53 0.75
C LYS A 109 -19.87 -5.34 0.55
N TRP A 110 -19.38 -4.21 0.06
CA TRP A 110 -20.21 -3.04 -0.19
C TRP A 110 -21.09 -3.23 -1.42
N VAL A 111 -20.57 -3.78 -2.52
CA VAL A 111 -21.34 -4.07 -3.73
C VAL A 111 -22.38 -5.18 -3.45
N GLY A 112 -22.08 -6.12 -2.56
CA GLY A 112 -22.96 -7.21 -2.16
C GLY A 112 -22.99 -8.40 -3.10
N THR A 113 -22.16 -8.42 -4.13
CA THR A 113 -22.04 -9.52 -5.09
C THR A 113 -20.62 -9.64 -5.63
N THR A 114 -20.23 -10.84 -6.04
CA THR A 114 -18.98 -11.10 -6.78
C THR A 114 -19.17 -10.97 -8.29
N ASP A 115 -20.41 -10.87 -8.77
CA ASP A 115 -20.74 -10.76 -10.18
C ASP A 115 -20.69 -9.29 -10.62
N VAL A 116 -19.47 -8.76 -10.66
CA VAL A 116 -19.14 -7.38 -11.05
C VAL A 116 -18.09 -7.43 -12.15
N TYR A 117 -18.37 -6.78 -13.24
CA TYR A 117 -17.49 -6.70 -14.39
C TYR A 117 -16.73 -5.36 -14.40
N PHE A 118 -15.66 -5.27 -15.19
CA PHE A 118 -14.86 -4.04 -15.23
C PHE A 118 -15.65 -2.83 -15.73
N ASP A 119 -16.61 -3.01 -16.62
CA ASP A 119 -17.47 -1.95 -17.17
C ASP A 119 -18.57 -1.51 -16.20
N ASP A 120 -18.95 -2.33 -15.22
CA ASP A 120 -19.86 -1.94 -14.13
C ASP A 120 -19.21 -0.92 -13.20
N ILE A 121 -17.88 -0.93 -13.08
CA ILE A 121 -17.13 -0.05 -12.19
C ILE A 121 -16.96 1.34 -12.84
N THR A 122 -18.06 2.08 -12.85
CA THR A 122 -18.14 3.44 -13.38
C THR A 122 -17.67 4.49 -12.38
N VAL A 123 -17.47 5.73 -12.86
CA VAL A 123 -17.19 6.88 -11.99
C VAL A 123 -18.31 7.08 -10.96
N SER A 124 -19.58 6.91 -11.37
CA SER A 124 -20.73 7.03 -10.47
C SER A 124 -20.66 6.00 -9.35
N LEU A 125 -20.46 4.73 -9.68
CA LEU A 125 -20.33 3.65 -8.68
C LEU A 125 -19.20 3.94 -7.68
N LEU A 126 -18.05 4.44 -8.16
CA LEU A 126 -16.93 4.80 -7.30
C LEU A 126 -17.22 6.00 -6.40
N MET A 127 -17.99 6.97 -6.87
CA MET A 127 -18.47 8.09 -6.06
C MET A 127 -19.43 7.64 -4.97
N ASP A 128 -20.37 6.72 -5.29
CA ASP A 128 -21.29 6.13 -4.32
C ASP A 128 -20.53 5.33 -3.25
N TYR A 129 -19.50 4.57 -3.66
CA TYR A 129 -18.62 3.87 -2.72
C TYR A 129 -17.87 4.83 -1.79
N LEU A 130 -17.33 5.92 -2.32
CA LEU A 130 -16.68 6.98 -1.51
C LEU A 130 -17.66 7.63 -0.53
N ALA A 131 -18.89 7.93 -0.98
CA ALA A 131 -19.95 8.45 -0.12
C ALA A 131 -20.31 7.47 1.01
N HIS A 132 -20.42 6.17 0.71
CA HIS A 132 -20.61 5.13 1.71
C HIS A 132 -19.45 5.08 2.72
N MET A 133 -18.21 5.08 2.24
CA MET A 133 -17.02 5.07 3.11
C MET A 133 -16.98 6.29 4.04
N SER A 134 -17.37 7.46 3.54
CA SER A 134 -17.42 8.69 4.33
C SER A 134 -18.58 8.69 5.33
N ASN A 135 -19.81 8.48 4.84
CA ASN A 135 -21.02 8.76 5.59
C ASN A 135 -21.46 7.60 6.49
N LYS A 136 -21.20 6.36 6.08
CA LYS A 136 -21.60 5.16 6.85
C LYS A 136 -20.45 4.57 7.67
N LEU A 137 -19.23 4.56 7.11
CA LEU A 137 -18.08 3.96 7.78
C LEU A 137 -17.20 4.98 8.49
N ASN A 138 -17.46 6.29 8.37
CA ASN A 138 -16.65 7.38 8.92
C ASN A 138 -15.14 7.26 8.56
N ASN A 139 -14.83 6.73 7.38
CA ASN A 139 -13.46 6.58 6.92
C ASN A 139 -12.87 7.93 6.50
N GLY A 140 -11.70 8.28 7.03
CA GLY A 140 -10.95 9.46 6.60
C GLY A 140 -10.47 9.38 5.14
N ASN A 141 -10.13 10.53 4.57
CA ASN A 141 -9.69 10.65 3.17
C ASN A 141 -8.51 9.72 2.82
N THR A 142 -7.59 9.50 3.74
CA THR A 142 -6.46 8.57 3.53
C THR A 142 -6.93 7.14 3.27
N THR A 143 -7.89 6.62 4.07
CA THR A 143 -8.44 5.26 3.89
C THR A 143 -9.21 5.16 2.58
N GLN A 144 -10.00 6.18 2.23
CA GLN A 144 -10.73 6.26 0.97
C GLN A 144 -9.76 6.20 -0.23
N ARG A 145 -8.68 6.99 -0.19
CA ARG A 145 -7.66 6.99 -1.24
C ARG A 145 -6.98 5.64 -1.40
N TYR A 146 -6.63 4.96 -0.31
CA TYR A 146 -6.05 3.62 -0.38
C TYR A 146 -7.01 2.61 -1.02
N SER A 147 -8.29 2.66 -0.66
CA SER A 147 -9.31 1.79 -1.25
C SER A 147 -9.40 1.99 -2.77
N ILE A 148 -9.55 3.24 -3.21
CA ILE A 148 -9.60 3.56 -4.65
C ILE A 148 -8.29 3.21 -5.36
N MET A 149 -7.14 3.45 -4.72
CA MET A 149 -5.83 3.11 -5.29
C MET A 149 -5.69 1.61 -5.58
N ILE A 150 -6.18 0.74 -4.70
CA ILE A 150 -6.11 -0.71 -4.93
C ILE A 150 -6.98 -1.12 -6.12
N LEU A 151 -8.21 -0.59 -6.22
CA LEU A 151 -9.06 -0.83 -7.39
C LEU A 151 -8.38 -0.32 -8.67
N ALA A 152 -7.80 0.88 -8.63
CA ALA A 152 -7.09 1.46 -9.76
C ALA A 152 -5.86 0.63 -10.20
N ILE A 153 -5.15 0.00 -9.25
CA ILE A 153 -4.05 -0.92 -9.55
C ILE A 153 -4.58 -2.12 -10.33
N MET A 154 -5.68 -2.73 -9.91
CA MET A 154 -6.27 -3.88 -10.62
C MET A 154 -6.65 -3.53 -12.07
N PHE A 155 -7.22 -2.34 -12.28
CA PHE A 155 -7.51 -1.84 -13.62
C PHE A 155 -6.25 -1.65 -14.45
N LYS A 156 -5.21 -1.01 -13.89
CA LYS A 156 -3.94 -0.76 -14.60
C LYS A 156 -3.27 -2.06 -15.02
N GLU A 157 -3.26 -3.07 -14.16
CA GLU A 157 -2.69 -4.36 -14.49
C GLU A 157 -3.53 -5.10 -15.56
N ALA A 158 -4.86 -5.01 -15.49
CA ALA A 158 -5.74 -5.57 -16.51
C ALA A 158 -5.55 -4.90 -17.88
N ILE A 159 -5.34 -3.58 -17.89
CA ILE A 159 -5.02 -2.82 -19.12
C ILE A 159 -3.65 -3.24 -19.67
N LYS A 160 -2.64 -3.31 -18.80
CA LYS A 160 -1.28 -3.72 -19.16
C LYS A 160 -1.25 -5.14 -19.75
N GLU A 161 -2.09 -6.04 -19.24
CA GLU A 161 -2.26 -7.39 -19.75
C GLU A 161 -3.18 -7.46 -21.00
N GLU A 162 -3.63 -6.33 -21.52
CA GLU A 162 -4.56 -6.23 -22.68
C GLU A 162 -5.90 -6.97 -22.46
N ILE A 163 -6.31 -7.16 -21.20
CA ILE A 163 -7.56 -7.83 -20.82
C ILE A 163 -8.74 -6.88 -21.01
N ILE A 164 -8.56 -5.59 -20.66
CA ILE A 164 -9.50 -4.51 -20.89
C ILE A 164 -8.83 -3.35 -21.62
N PRO A 165 -9.56 -2.54 -22.38
CA PRO A 165 -9.01 -1.37 -23.05
C PRO A 165 -8.85 -0.18 -22.10
N ASP A 166 -7.91 0.74 -22.43
CA ASP A 166 -7.58 1.94 -21.63
C ASP A 166 -8.77 2.83 -21.35
N TYR A 167 -9.73 2.93 -22.29
CA TYR A 167 -10.90 3.82 -22.12
C TYR A 167 -11.83 3.37 -20.99
N MET A 168 -11.75 2.11 -20.53
CA MET A 168 -12.50 1.61 -19.37
C MET A 168 -11.96 2.12 -18.03
N TYR A 169 -10.82 2.83 -17.98
CA TYR A 169 -10.22 3.32 -16.73
C TYR A 169 -10.97 4.53 -16.15
N PRO A 170 -11.78 4.36 -15.08
CA PRO A 170 -12.65 5.44 -14.58
C PRO A 170 -11.94 6.42 -13.65
N PHE A 171 -10.78 6.07 -13.10
CA PHE A 171 -10.18 6.76 -11.96
C PHE A 171 -9.59 8.14 -12.28
N ASN A 172 -9.28 8.44 -13.55
CA ASN A 172 -8.76 9.76 -13.97
C ASN A 172 -9.75 10.91 -13.69
N LYS A 173 -11.05 10.59 -13.60
CA LYS A 173 -12.11 11.57 -13.36
C LYS A 173 -12.41 11.78 -11.87
N LEU A 174 -11.78 11.00 -10.98
CA LEU A 174 -12.00 11.09 -9.54
C LEU A 174 -11.04 12.12 -8.90
N LYS A 175 -11.61 13.07 -8.17
CA LYS A 175 -10.86 14.00 -7.33
C LYS A 175 -10.88 13.52 -5.88
N LEU A 176 -9.79 12.95 -5.40
CA LEU A 176 -9.67 12.46 -4.03
C LEU A 176 -9.00 13.52 -3.15
N LYS A 177 -9.66 13.87 -2.05
CA LYS A 177 -9.10 14.79 -1.04
C LYS A 177 -7.90 14.14 -0.35
N LYS A 178 -6.92 14.96 -0.01
CA LYS A 178 -5.76 14.55 0.78
C LYS A 178 -5.78 15.34 2.09
N ASP A 179 -5.78 14.61 3.20
CA ASP A 179 -5.66 15.25 4.51
C ASP A 179 -4.21 15.71 4.73
N ALA A 180 -4.06 16.87 5.35
CA ALA A 180 -2.77 17.26 5.89
C ALA A 180 -2.38 16.30 7.02
N SER A 181 -1.18 15.73 6.96
CA SER A 181 -0.70 14.82 7.99
C SER A 181 -0.34 15.61 9.25
N LYS A 182 -1.18 15.53 10.27
CA LYS A 182 -0.86 16.04 11.63
C LYS A 182 -0.04 14.97 12.36
N ARG A 183 1.27 15.03 12.23
CA ARG A 183 2.15 14.08 12.93
C ARG A 183 2.34 14.54 14.35
N GLN A 184 2.09 13.64 15.29
CA GLN A 184 2.35 13.85 16.71
C GLN A 184 3.74 13.31 17.06
N PHE A 185 4.36 13.90 18.06
CA PHE A 185 5.63 13.49 18.64
C PHE A 185 5.59 13.72 20.15
N LEU A 186 6.53 13.15 20.86
CA LEU A 186 6.69 13.34 22.30
C LEU A 186 7.74 14.43 22.57
N LYS A 187 7.46 15.31 23.51
CA LYS A 187 8.46 16.22 24.07
C LYS A 187 9.51 15.43 24.85
N LYS A 188 10.68 16.01 25.06
CA LYS A 188 11.82 15.36 25.74
C LYS A 188 11.42 14.79 27.10
N GLU A 189 10.76 15.59 27.92
CA GLU A 189 10.31 15.23 29.27
C GLU A 189 9.32 14.05 29.25
N GLN A 190 8.48 13.97 28.20
CA GLN A 190 7.47 12.92 28.06
C GLN A 190 8.08 11.56 27.75
N PHE A 191 9.02 11.49 26.79
CA PHE A 191 9.63 10.20 26.47
C PHE A 191 10.67 9.76 27.50
N GLU A 192 11.34 10.70 28.18
CA GLU A 192 12.20 10.40 29.32
C GLU A 192 11.38 9.86 30.50
N ALA A 193 10.21 10.43 30.78
CA ALA A 193 9.29 9.90 31.78
C ALA A 193 8.80 8.49 31.43
N ILE A 194 8.52 8.20 30.15
CA ILE A 194 8.20 6.84 29.72
C ILE A 194 9.40 5.91 29.97
N GLY A 195 10.61 6.33 29.65
CA GLY A 195 11.83 5.55 29.82
C GLY A 195 12.12 5.19 31.29
N SER A 196 11.91 6.15 32.19
CA SER A 196 12.14 6.02 33.62
C SER A 196 10.96 5.40 34.39
N PHE A 197 9.83 5.15 33.72
CA PHE A 197 8.66 4.55 34.36
C PHE A 197 8.99 3.19 34.97
N LYS A 198 8.80 3.06 36.29
CA LYS A 198 9.14 1.83 37.03
C LYS A 198 8.27 0.64 36.60
N LEU A 199 8.90 -0.39 36.08
CA LEU A 199 8.30 -1.67 35.70
C LEU A 199 9.14 -2.82 36.28
N LYS A 200 8.48 -3.93 36.55
CA LYS A 200 9.21 -5.14 36.95
C LYS A 200 10.13 -5.60 35.81
N GLU A 201 11.38 -5.80 36.11
CA GLU A 201 12.39 -6.24 35.15
C GLU A 201 12.01 -7.58 34.50
N ASN A 202 12.54 -7.85 33.32
CA ASN A 202 12.30 -9.07 32.54
C ASN A 202 10.82 -9.35 32.22
N THR A 203 9.93 -8.35 32.37
CA THR A 203 8.55 -8.47 31.90
C THR A 203 8.41 -7.96 30.47
N LYS A 204 7.43 -8.50 29.72
CA LYS A 204 7.11 -8.01 28.38
C LYS A 204 6.85 -6.49 28.33
N ALA A 205 6.23 -5.95 29.38
CA ALA A 205 5.99 -4.50 29.48
C ALA A 205 7.30 -3.70 29.55
N CYS A 206 8.29 -4.17 30.32
CA CYS A 206 9.60 -3.55 30.42
C CYS A 206 10.33 -3.64 29.06
N ILE A 207 10.35 -4.81 28.44
CA ILE A 207 10.99 -5.03 27.12
C ILE A 207 10.36 -4.11 26.05
N TYR A 208 9.04 -4.00 25.96
CA TYR A 208 8.36 -3.16 24.98
C TYR A 208 8.60 -1.67 25.20
N ARG A 209 8.68 -1.21 26.47
CA ARG A 209 9.10 0.15 26.79
C ARG A 209 10.52 0.40 26.32
N ASP A 210 11.44 -0.50 26.62
CA ASP A 210 12.85 -0.36 26.25
C ASP A 210 13.07 -0.41 24.73
N MET A 211 12.30 -1.24 24.01
CA MET A 211 12.27 -1.23 22.53
C MET A 211 11.82 0.14 21.98
N PHE A 212 10.80 0.74 22.60
CA PHE A 212 10.29 2.06 22.20
C PHE A 212 11.33 3.16 22.42
N ILE A 213 11.94 3.19 23.61
CA ILE A 213 13.01 4.16 23.96
C ILE A 213 14.25 3.93 23.10
N PHE A 214 14.64 2.67 22.89
CA PHE A 214 15.73 2.33 21.98
C PHE A 214 15.50 2.86 20.57
N SER A 215 14.29 2.72 20.04
CA SER A 215 13.96 3.28 18.72
C SER A 215 14.22 4.79 18.66
N ILE A 216 13.88 5.55 19.71
CA ILE A 216 14.13 6.99 19.77
C ILE A 216 15.66 7.28 19.73
N TYR A 217 16.44 6.59 20.54
CA TYR A 217 17.88 6.86 20.66
C TYR A 217 18.73 6.17 19.58
N ALA A 218 18.17 5.24 18.83
CA ALA A 218 18.82 4.52 17.74
C ALA A 218 18.33 4.99 16.34
N GLY A 219 18.27 6.30 16.12
CA GLY A 219 18.00 6.88 14.81
C GLY A 219 16.56 6.72 14.32
N GLY A 220 15.61 6.48 15.22
CA GLY A 220 14.19 6.29 14.85
C GLY A 220 13.94 4.99 14.09
N LEU A 221 14.59 3.89 14.42
CA LEU A 221 14.38 2.58 13.80
C LEU A 221 12.91 2.18 13.83
N ARG A 222 12.45 1.55 12.74
CA ARG A 222 11.08 1.03 12.65
C ARG A 222 10.89 -0.12 13.64
N PHE A 223 9.64 -0.36 14.07
CA PHE A 223 9.31 -1.44 14.99
C PHE A 223 9.89 -2.80 14.54
N SER A 224 9.71 -3.15 13.27
CA SER A 224 10.24 -4.40 12.71
C SER A 224 11.76 -4.49 12.82
N ASP A 225 12.46 -3.37 12.61
CA ASP A 225 13.92 -3.34 12.66
C ASP A 225 14.43 -3.46 14.10
N VAL A 226 13.71 -2.87 15.07
CA VAL A 226 14.00 -3.03 16.51
C VAL A 226 13.69 -4.45 16.98
N LEU A 227 12.58 -5.06 16.54
CA LEU A 227 12.21 -6.43 16.89
C LEU A 227 13.27 -7.45 16.40
N GLU A 228 13.82 -7.19 15.21
CA GLU A 228 14.72 -8.11 14.51
C GLU A 228 16.21 -7.80 14.71
N ILE A 229 16.56 -6.84 15.57
CA ILE A 229 17.96 -6.51 15.82
C ILE A 229 18.61 -7.58 16.66
N GLN A 230 19.78 -8.07 16.22
CA GLN A 230 20.60 -9.09 16.86
C GLN A 230 21.91 -8.50 17.36
N HIS A 231 22.59 -9.16 18.30
CA HIS A 231 23.87 -8.69 18.81
C HIS A 231 24.95 -8.59 17.75
N LYS A 232 24.96 -9.48 16.73
CA LYS A 232 25.88 -9.38 15.58
C LYS A 232 25.73 -8.10 14.74
N HIS A 233 24.60 -7.41 14.82
CA HIS A 233 24.38 -6.15 14.13
C HIS A 233 25.02 -4.96 14.83
N PHE A 234 25.53 -5.15 16.05
CA PHE A 234 26.14 -4.11 16.86
C PHE A 234 27.65 -4.34 17.02
N ASN A 235 28.45 -3.36 16.61
CA ASN A 235 29.87 -3.29 16.90
C ASN A 235 30.08 -2.42 18.14
N GLU A 236 30.63 -3.02 19.19
CA GLU A 236 30.80 -2.37 20.49
C GLU A 236 31.94 -1.31 20.48
N GLU A 237 33.03 -1.61 19.81
CA GLU A 237 34.21 -0.71 19.74
C GLU A 237 33.89 0.59 19.01
N GLU A 238 33.18 0.46 17.85
CA GLU A 238 32.76 1.61 17.05
C GLU A 238 31.48 2.24 17.57
N ARG A 239 30.76 1.60 18.47
CA ARG A 239 29.39 1.93 18.89
C ARG A 239 28.43 2.10 17.71
N ARG A 240 28.51 1.17 16.74
CA ARG A 240 27.75 1.24 15.49
C ARG A 240 26.79 0.08 15.34
N ILE A 241 25.60 0.39 14.82
CA ILE A 241 24.67 -0.60 14.31
C ILE A 241 24.86 -0.70 12.79
N LYS A 242 24.98 -1.93 12.28
CA LYS A 242 24.98 -2.25 10.85
C LYS A 242 23.97 -3.35 10.60
N LYS A 243 22.87 -3.02 9.92
CA LYS A 243 21.76 -3.94 9.69
C LYS A 243 21.15 -3.72 8.32
N VAL A 244 20.68 -4.79 7.67
CA VAL A 244 19.80 -4.68 6.51
C VAL A 244 18.39 -4.30 7.00
N ILE A 245 17.86 -3.17 6.52
CA ILE A 245 16.51 -2.70 6.86
C ILE A 245 15.48 -3.52 6.09
N ARG A 246 14.59 -4.17 6.80
CA ARG A 246 13.60 -5.08 6.21
C ARG A 246 12.73 -4.43 5.13
N LYS A 247 12.28 -3.20 5.35
CA LYS A 247 11.37 -2.50 4.44
C LYS A 247 12.01 -2.09 3.12
N THR A 248 13.32 -1.76 3.13
CA THR A 248 14.01 -1.17 1.98
C THR A 248 15.04 -2.10 1.36
N GLY A 249 15.42 -3.18 2.05
CA GLY A 249 16.50 -4.11 1.65
C GLY A 249 17.91 -3.50 1.69
N ARG A 250 18.06 -2.25 2.17
CA ARG A 250 19.34 -1.55 2.17
C ARG A 250 20.10 -1.78 3.46
N VAL A 251 21.44 -1.83 3.34
CA VAL A 251 22.34 -1.82 4.50
C VAL A 251 22.27 -0.43 5.13
N HIS A 252 21.89 -0.38 6.39
CA HIS A 252 21.86 0.83 7.19
C HIS A 252 22.91 0.74 8.28
N GLN A 253 23.78 1.75 8.34
CA GLN A 253 24.87 1.81 9.31
C GLN A 253 24.93 3.20 9.94
N PHE A 254 24.93 3.25 11.27
CA PHE A 254 25.01 4.51 12.02
C PHE A 254 25.57 4.29 13.44
N LYS A 255 26.12 5.35 14.03
CA LYS A 255 26.62 5.37 15.40
C LYS A 255 25.45 5.58 16.37
N ILE A 256 25.47 4.92 17.52
CA ILE A 256 24.49 5.10 18.59
C ILE A 256 25.09 5.85 19.77
N GLY A 257 24.23 6.58 20.49
CA GLY A 257 24.58 7.27 21.73
C GLY A 257 24.56 6.35 22.94
N GLN A 258 25.01 6.89 24.09
CA GLN A 258 25.17 6.14 25.33
C GLN A 258 23.84 5.48 25.80
N LEU A 259 22.71 6.19 25.77
CA LEU A 259 21.42 5.66 26.22
C LEU A 259 20.94 4.44 25.42
N ALA A 260 21.21 4.41 24.10
CA ALA A 260 20.91 3.22 23.30
C ALA A 260 21.88 2.07 23.62
N LEU A 261 23.15 2.40 23.90
CA LEU A 261 24.17 1.43 24.32
C LEU A 261 23.79 0.78 25.66
N ASP A 262 23.38 1.56 26.65
CA ASP A 262 22.95 1.07 27.97
C ASP A 262 21.78 0.11 27.86
N ILE A 263 20.85 0.35 26.93
CA ILE A 263 19.74 -0.57 26.68
C ILE A 263 20.26 -1.88 26.06
N ILE A 264 21.19 -1.85 25.12
CA ILE A 264 21.81 -3.07 24.58
C ILE A 264 22.49 -3.88 25.68
N HIS A 265 23.27 -3.23 26.53
CA HIS A 265 23.98 -3.88 27.64
C HIS A 265 23.03 -4.49 28.67
N LYS A 266 21.89 -3.84 28.94
CA LYS A 266 20.85 -4.38 29.83
C LYS A 266 20.38 -5.76 29.43
N TYR A 267 20.33 -6.07 28.12
CA TYR A 267 19.88 -7.36 27.58
C TYR A 267 21.02 -8.32 27.23
N LYS A 268 22.28 -7.91 27.36
CA LYS A 268 23.47 -8.73 27.14
C LYS A 268 23.87 -9.46 28.43
N ASN A 269 24.14 -10.74 28.34
CA ASN A 269 24.68 -11.55 29.45
C ASN A 269 25.81 -12.46 28.95
N LYS A 270 26.43 -13.21 29.86
CA LYS A 270 27.59 -14.08 29.53
C LYS A 270 27.27 -15.22 28.53
N LYS A 271 26.01 -15.56 28.33
CA LYS A 271 25.53 -16.61 27.41
C LYS A 271 24.98 -16.06 26.12
N THR A 272 25.07 -14.74 25.91
CA THR A 272 24.53 -14.08 24.72
C THR A 272 25.38 -14.41 23.51
N GLU A 273 24.77 -15.02 22.50
CA GLU A 273 25.38 -15.34 21.22
C GLU A 273 25.17 -14.21 20.21
N PRO A 274 26.05 -14.07 19.19
CA PRO A 274 25.90 -13.02 18.16
C PRO A 274 24.55 -13.04 17.44
N ASP A 275 23.98 -14.20 17.24
CA ASP A 275 22.68 -14.40 16.58
C ASP A 275 21.47 -14.23 17.51
N ASP A 276 21.68 -13.93 18.79
CA ASP A 276 20.57 -13.63 19.70
C ASP A 276 19.99 -12.26 19.41
N PHE A 277 18.65 -12.16 19.52
CA PHE A 277 18.00 -10.87 19.44
C PHE A 277 18.34 -10.03 20.67
N ILE A 278 18.63 -8.74 20.47
CA ILE A 278 18.89 -7.81 21.58
C ILE A 278 17.70 -7.81 22.54
N PHE A 279 16.48 -7.77 21.99
CA PHE A 279 15.26 -7.85 22.81
C PHE A 279 14.71 -9.29 22.80
N PRO A 280 14.61 -9.95 23.96
CA PRO A 280 14.23 -11.36 24.06
C PRO A 280 12.71 -11.57 23.89
N VAL A 281 12.19 -11.18 22.71
CA VAL A 281 10.76 -11.29 22.37
C VAL A 281 10.50 -12.50 21.48
N VAL A 282 11.41 -12.74 20.53
CA VAL A 282 11.33 -13.89 19.60
C VAL A 282 11.95 -15.12 20.27
N THR A 283 11.16 -16.13 20.55
CA THR A 283 11.60 -17.36 21.26
C THR A 283 12.03 -18.48 20.32
N ASN A 284 11.48 -18.52 19.10
CA ASN A 284 11.85 -19.52 18.10
C ASN A 284 12.42 -18.81 16.86
N LYS A 285 13.76 -18.73 16.81
CA LYS A 285 14.49 -18.03 15.74
C LYS A 285 14.32 -18.73 14.38
N ASP A 286 14.41 -20.05 14.37
CA ASP A 286 14.38 -20.83 13.14
C ASP A 286 13.02 -20.67 12.44
N LEU A 287 11.94 -20.82 13.16
CA LEU A 287 10.59 -20.60 12.63
C LEU A 287 10.39 -19.15 12.19
N PHE A 288 10.93 -18.19 12.96
CA PHE A 288 10.81 -16.76 12.65
C PHE A 288 11.49 -16.39 11.33
N PHE A 289 12.64 -16.99 11.01
CA PHE A 289 13.35 -16.68 9.78
C PHE A 289 12.98 -17.59 8.60
N SER A 290 12.57 -18.84 8.84
CA SER A 290 12.21 -19.78 7.78
C SER A 290 10.78 -19.57 7.25
N ASN A 291 9.88 -19.01 8.07
CA ASN A 291 8.48 -18.82 7.68
C ASN A 291 8.09 -17.33 7.69
N GLU A 292 8.01 -16.75 6.51
CA GLU A 292 7.72 -15.31 6.33
C GLU A 292 6.29 -14.93 6.79
N GLU A 293 5.31 -15.81 6.65
CA GLU A 293 3.95 -15.56 7.13
C GLU A 293 3.86 -15.58 8.65
N PHE A 294 4.54 -16.52 9.29
CA PHE A 294 4.71 -16.52 10.74
C PHE A 294 5.40 -15.26 11.23
N ARG A 295 6.51 -14.90 10.60
CA ARG A 295 7.26 -13.67 10.91
C ARG A 295 6.39 -12.42 10.82
N TYR A 296 5.57 -12.32 9.78
CA TYR A 296 4.64 -11.20 9.60
C TYR A 296 3.58 -11.17 10.71
N THR A 297 2.85 -12.27 10.93
CA THR A 297 1.78 -12.35 11.93
C THR A 297 2.28 -12.17 13.34
N PHE A 298 3.42 -12.75 13.66
CA PHE A 298 4.10 -12.57 14.94
C PHE A 298 4.49 -11.12 15.16
N SER A 299 5.15 -10.48 14.19
CA SER A 299 5.55 -9.07 14.26
C SER A 299 4.35 -8.15 14.48
N GLU A 300 3.22 -8.38 13.79
CA GLU A 300 1.98 -7.61 13.97
C GLU A 300 1.39 -7.81 15.38
N SER A 301 1.40 -9.03 15.89
CA SER A 301 0.92 -9.34 17.24
C SER A 301 1.75 -8.64 18.31
N ILE A 302 3.07 -8.71 18.21
CA ILE A 302 3.98 -8.05 19.15
C ILE A 302 3.87 -6.53 19.04
N ASN A 303 3.73 -5.97 17.84
CA ASN A 303 3.52 -4.53 17.66
C ASN A 303 2.22 -4.05 18.35
N LYS A 304 1.14 -4.81 18.23
CA LYS A 304 -0.11 -4.52 18.95
C LYS A 304 0.08 -4.56 20.46
N ALA A 305 0.78 -5.58 20.99
CA ALA A 305 1.07 -5.73 22.40
C ALA A 305 1.98 -4.59 22.92
N ALA A 306 3.02 -4.23 22.17
CA ALA A 306 3.90 -3.10 22.51
C ALA A 306 3.12 -1.79 22.54
N ASN A 307 2.32 -1.51 21.52
CA ASN A 307 1.46 -0.33 21.46
C ASN A 307 0.50 -0.24 22.67
N PHE A 308 -0.10 -1.37 23.06
CA PHE A 308 -0.99 -1.43 24.21
C PHE A 308 -0.26 -1.06 25.51
N GLN A 309 0.94 -1.62 25.72
CA GLN A 309 1.72 -1.34 26.95
C GLN A 309 2.22 0.10 26.99
N ILE A 310 2.72 0.63 25.87
CA ILE A 310 3.20 2.01 25.79
C ILE A 310 2.05 3.00 26.05
N LYS A 311 0.85 2.74 25.51
CA LYS A 311 -0.36 3.54 25.79
C LYS A 311 -0.75 3.48 27.26
N ARG A 312 -0.62 2.33 27.92
CA ARG A 312 -0.88 2.21 29.37
C ARG A 312 0.08 3.06 30.20
N ILE A 313 1.37 3.04 29.84
CA ILE A 313 2.38 3.86 30.51
C ILE A 313 2.07 5.34 30.28
N ALA A 314 1.84 5.75 29.03
CA ALA A 314 1.51 7.12 28.67
C ALA A 314 0.26 7.63 29.44
N LYS A 315 -0.79 6.81 29.54
CA LYS A 315 -1.99 7.13 30.31
C LYS A 315 -1.68 7.36 31.81
N LYS A 316 -0.81 6.54 32.41
CA LYS A 316 -0.41 6.69 33.83
C LYS A 316 0.45 7.93 34.06
N LEU A 317 1.13 8.41 33.01
CA LEU A 317 1.93 9.64 33.02
C LEU A 317 1.13 10.86 32.52
N GLU A 318 -0.19 10.72 32.34
CA GLU A 318 -1.09 11.78 31.87
C GLU A 318 -0.66 12.42 30.54
N ILE A 319 0.05 11.65 29.71
CA ILE A 319 0.47 12.08 28.38
C ILE A 319 -0.74 12.01 27.43
N THR A 320 -1.19 13.17 26.96
CA THR A 320 -2.37 13.31 26.09
C THR A 320 -2.12 12.91 24.63
N THR A 321 -0.85 12.87 24.20
CA THR A 321 -0.47 12.42 22.86
C THR A 321 -0.91 10.97 22.65
N ASN A 322 -1.56 10.67 21.50
CA ASN A 322 -1.94 9.29 21.16
C ASN A 322 -0.70 8.47 20.82
N VAL A 323 -0.04 7.91 21.81
CA VAL A 323 1.24 7.22 21.68
C VAL A 323 1.07 5.87 20.96
N SER A 324 1.89 5.65 19.94
CA SER A 324 2.09 4.38 19.29
C SER A 324 3.58 4.16 19.05
N PHE A 325 4.00 2.93 18.75
CA PHE A 325 5.43 2.67 18.50
C PHE A 325 6.00 3.56 17.38
N HIS A 326 5.19 3.87 16.36
CA HIS A 326 5.63 4.73 15.26
C HIS A 326 5.93 6.17 15.69
N ILE A 327 5.37 6.63 16.82
CA ILE A 327 5.68 7.93 17.40
C ILE A 327 7.15 8.02 17.86
N SER A 328 7.79 6.91 18.26
CA SER A 328 9.23 6.92 18.57
C SER A 328 10.06 7.50 17.44
N ARG A 329 9.72 7.12 16.21
CA ARG A 329 10.38 7.59 15.00
C ARG A 329 10.09 9.07 14.70
N HIS A 330 8.85 9.53 14.92
CA HIS A 330 8.51 10.95 14.81
C HIS A 330 9.21 11.77 15.88
N THR A 331 9.25 11.25 17.10
CA THR A 331 9.95 11.85 18.24
C THR A 331 11.44 12.01 17.96
N PHE A 332 12.11 10.96 17.49
CA PHE A 332 13.51 11.06 17.08
C PHE A 332 13.71 12.18 16.05
N ALA A 333 12.93 12.18 14.96
CA ALA A 333 13.12 13.15 13.88
C ALA A 333 12.94 14.59 14.36
N THR A 334 11.85 14.85 15.08
CA THR A 334 11.56 16.21 15.58
C THR A 334 12.59 16.66 16.61
N ASN A 335 12.95 15.79 17.58
CA ASN A 335 13.97 16.16 18.58
C ASN A 335 15.37 16.35 17.96
N ALA A 336 15.76 15.52 16.99
CA ALA A 336 17.05 15.66 16.31
C ALA A 336 17.16 17.00 15.55
N LEU A 337 16.08 17.38 14.85
CA LEU A 337 16.00 18.66 14.16
C LEU A 337 15.99 19.84 15.16
N ASN A 338 15.20 19.78 16.25
CA ASN A 338 15.16 20.80 17.30
C ASN A 338 16.52 20.98 18.00
N ASN A 339 17.36 19.96 18.01
CA ASN A 339 18.74 20.05 18.52
C ASN A 339 19.77 20.44 17.44
N GLY A 340 19.34 20.99 16.30
CA GLY A 340 20.19 21.53 15.26
C GLY A 340 20.79 20.47 14.31
N MET A 341 20.30 19.21 14.34
CA MET A 341 20.77 18.21 13.37
C MET A 341 20.22 18.55 11.98
N ARG A 342 21.09 18.59 10.97
CA ARG A 342 20.68 18.86 9.59
C ARG A 342 19.68 17.82 9.08
N ILE A 343 18.71 18.27 8.31
CA ILE A 343 17.62 17.42 7.79
C ILE A 343 18.13 16.24 6.94
N GLU A 344 19.24 16.42 6.23
CA GLU A 344 19.88 15.37 5.44
C GLU A 344 20.40 14.24 6.33
N HIS A 345 20.98 14.59 7.50
CA HIS A 345 21.46 13.61 8.48
C HIS A 345 20.30 12.86 9.11
N VAL A 346 19.23 13.57 9.48
CA VAL A 346 18.00 12.95 10.02
C VAL A 346 17.39 12.01 8.97
N SER A 347 17.28 12.46 7.73
CA SER A 347 16.77 11.64 6.62
C SER A 347 17.58 10.35 6.42
N LYS A 348 18.91 10.46 6.48
CA LYS A 348 19.82 9.32 6.38
C LYS A 348 19.71 8.37 7.57
N LEU A 349 19.64 8.89 8.81
CA LEU A 349 19.44 8.08 10.02
C LEU A 349 18.09 7.37 10.06
N MET A 350 17.07 7.95 9.45
CA MET A 350 15.74 7.34 9.32
C MET A 350 15.63 6.37 8.12
N ASP A 351 16.66 6.24 7.29
CA ASP A 351 16.60 5.46 6.05
C ASP A 351 15.41 5.87 5.16
N HIS A 352 15.24 7.18 4.94
CA HIS A 352 14.28 7.70 3.97
C HIS A 352 14.87 7.70 2.56
N ASN A 353 14.10 7.25 1.57
CA ASN A 353 14.51 7.28 0.16
C ASN A 353 14.49 8.70 -0.40
N ASP A 354 13.60 9.53 0.10
CA ASP A 354 13.36 10.89 -0.34
C ASP A 354 13.33 11.82 0.88
N ILE A 355 14.12 12.87 0.83
CA ILE A 355 14.21 13.89 1.87
C ILE A 355 12.88 14.59 2.12
N SER A 356 12.01 14.66 1.11
CA SER A 356 10.65 15.22 1.23
C SER A 356 9.84 14.53 2.35
N THR A 357 10.11 13.24 2.60
CA THR A 357 9.53 12.50 3.71
C THR A 357 9.97 13.03 5.08
N THR A 358 11.16 13.64 5.16
CA THR A 358 11.71 14.23 6.39
C THR A 358 11.32 15.69 6.54
N GLN A 359 11.10 16.42 5.43
CA GLN A 359 10.68 17.83 5.45
C GLN A 359 9.37 18.07 6.20
N ILE A 360 8.54 17.03 6.35
CA ILE A 360 7.30 17.11 7.14
C ILE A 360 7.60 17.45 8.61
N TYR A 361 8.74 16.99 9.15
CA TYR A 361 9.17 17.28 10.52
C TYR A 361 9.72 18.69 10.64
N ALA A 362 10.43 19.18 9.65
CA ALA A 362 10.95 20.54 9.62
C ALA A 362 9.83 21.60 9.66
N LYS A 363 8.66 21.30 9.09
CA LYS A 363 7.49 22.20 9.15
C LYS A 363 6.84 22.32 10.55
N ILE A 364 7.21 21.45 11.48
CA ILE A 364 6.69 21.45 12.85
C ILE A 364 7.52 22.36 13.76
N ILE A 365 8.72 22.76 13.31
CA ILE A 365 9.70 23.51 14.09
C ILE A 365 9.50 25.02 13.88
N ASN A 366 8.48 25.59 14.53
CA ASN A 366 8.32 27.04 14.57
C ASN A 366 9.33 27.70 15.53
N GLU A 367 9.69 27.02 16.64
CA GLU A 367 10.63 27.56 17.64
C GLU A 367 12.03 27.87 17.08
N GLU A 368 12.56 27.04 16.16
CA GLU A 368 13.85 27.34 15.51
C GLU A 368 13.78 28.53 14.56
N LEU A 369 12.63 28.71 13.89
CA LEU A 369 12.42 29.86 13.03
C LEU A 369 12.36 31.14 13.87
N ASP A 370 11.66 31.09 15.00
CA ASP A 370 11.56 32.22 15.92
C ASP A 370 12.93 32.55 16.51
N ASN A 371 13.69 31.53 16.97
CA ASN A 371 15.07 31.70 17.45
C ASN A 371 16.05 32.20 16.35
N ALA A 372 15.83 31.78 15.09
CA ALA A 372 16.64 32.28 13.98
C ALA A 372 16.30 33.74 13.63
N VAL A 373 15.02 34.14 13.72
CA VAL A 373 14.62 35.53 13.60
C VAL A 373 15.26 36.36 14.68
N ASP A 374 15.18 35.94 15.96
CA ASP A 374 15.77 36.64 17.10
C ASP A 374 17.30 36.72 17.02
N LYS A 375 17.94 35.74 16.37
CA LYS A 375 19.41 35.70 16.25
C LYS A 375 19.97 36.46 15.05
N TYR A 376 19.25 36.50 13.94
CA TYR A 376 19.78 36.96 12.66
C TYR A 376 19.03 38.17 12.06
N ILE A 377 17.87 38.54 12.59
CA ILE A 377 17.06 39.65 12.12
C ILE A 377 16.78 40.59 13.32
N HIS A 378 17.76 41.43 13.60
CA HIS A 378 17.64 42.52 14.60
C HIS A 378 17.35 43.83 13.88
#